data_04d2ab3a74aba135d49d9bf5ee0a7ba9
#
_entry.id   04d2ab3a74aba135d49d9bf5ee0a7ba9
#
_cell.length_a   1.000
_cell.length_b   1.000
_cell.length_c   1.000
_cell.angle_alpha   90.00
_cell.angle_beta   90.00
_cell.angle_gamma   90.00
#
_symmetry.space_group_name_H-M   'P 1'
#
loop_
_entity.id
_entity.type
_entity.pdbx_description
1 polymer ?
#
loop_
_entity_poly.entity_id
_entity_poly.type
_entity_poly.pdbx_seq_one_letter_code
_entity_poly.pdbx_strand_id
1 'polypeptide(L)'
;MRLSVGRDTVVRMPSASLPAPSHPWCAIVPPYVLESLATSGDEELERRARATLAHDEAMRSERRGLVTARPSATPKPLTGKAKPAPGTLEGGPVRRIHDCQGGQSLPGDLVRDEGDAGDQRDVPTADEAVTQAFDGLGATWELWATAYERNSLDDKGLPLIASVHYGKGYDNAFWNGSQMVFGDGDGEVFLPFTRSLDVIGHELAHGVTQYTSGLNYEGQSGALNESISDVFGVLVKQRLLDQSADQADWLIGADLLAPGVKGRALRDMASPGTAYDDPRLGKDPQPAHMDDYLETTADNGGVHLNSGIPNRAFVLTARSIGGRAWEDAGTIWYAAITGDIKADCDFATFARLTHEAAVEEFGAESAQATAVAEAWTTVGVTAAAKPVKKKRKSRAAAAGPDTKVSVSRTGGLAGLTKERSVTLDELPAKDTKAWQGLLAEPKSLKALAQADPQPDAFSYGIACAAPRIDVSISEPALPEHVRALLERTLDR
;
A
#
# COMPACT_ATOMS: atom_id res chain seq x y z
N MET A 1 52.95 -37.42 -9.14
CA MET A 1 51.72 -37.49 -8.40
C MET A 1 51.05 -36.10 -8.54
N ARG A 2 50.10 -35.97 -9.45
CA ARG A 2 49.44 -34.69 -9.78
C ARG A 2 48.21 -34.53 -8.90
N LEU A 3 48.15 -33.45 -8.13
CA LEU A 3 46.97 -33.04 -7.35
C LEU A 3 46.02 -32.27 -8.26
N SER A 4 44.81 -32.76 -8.37
CA SER A 4 43.68 -32.16 -9.09
C SER A 4 43.09 -31.06 -8.24
N VAL A 5 42.99 -29.85 -8.78
CA VAL A 5 42.30 -28.71 -8.20
C VAL A 5 40.85 -28.82 -8.61
N GLY A 6 39.97 -29.00 -7.63
CA GLY A 6 38.50 -28.95 -7.81
C GLY A 6 38.04 -27.54 -8.21
N ARG A 7 37.18 -27.48 -9.22
CA ARG A 7 36.49 -26.24 -9.65
C ARG A 7 35.31 -26.01 -8.70
N ASP A 8 35.37 -24.94 -7.95
CA ASP A 8 34.22 -24.44 -7.22
C ASP A 8 33.14 -23.97 -8.20
N THR A 9 32.04 -24.69 -8.19
CA THR A 9 30.83 -24.33 -8.94
C THR A 9 30.05 -23.30 -8.11
N VAL A 10 30.26 -22.01 -8.43
CA VAL A 10 29.41 -20.93 -7.89
C VAL A 10 28.00 -21.11 -8.44
N VAL A 11 27.10 -21.63 -7.62
CA VAL A 11 25.66 -21.65 -7.91
C VAL A 11 25.15 -20.21 -7.87
N ARG A 12 25.02 -19.57 -9.03
CA ARG A 12 24.30 -18.32 -9.16
C ARG A 12 22.81 -18.60 -8.89
N MET A 13 22.32 -18.17 -7.72
CA MET A 13 20.90 -18.06 -7.49
C MET A 13 20.32 -17.07 -8.51
N PRO A 14 19.16 -17.37 -9.11
CA PRO A 14 18.48 -16.41 -9.96
C PRO A 14 18.06 -15.23 -9.09
N SER A 15 18.49 -14.01 -9.46
CA SER A 15 17.98 -12.78 -8.86
C SER A 15 16.48 -12.71 -9.17
N ALA A 16 15.65 -13.06 -8.21
CA ALA A 16 14.23 -12.77 -8.30
C ALA A 16 14.11 -11.24 -8.34
N SER A 17 13.80 -10.69 -9.50
CA SER A 17 13.44 -9.29 -9.64
C SER A 17 12.13 -9.08 -8.89
N LEU A 18 12.22 -8.49 -7.69
CA LEU A 18 11.06 -8.03 -6.94
C LEU A 18 10.23 -7.10 -7.85
N PRO A 19 8.90 -7.20 -7.84
CA PRO A 19 8.08 -6.24 -8.56
C PRO A 19 8.38 -4.85 -7.99
N ALA A 20 8.69 -3.89 -8.86
CA ALA A 20 8.93 -2.53 -8.45
C ALA A 20 7.69 -1.98 -7.72
N PRO A 21 7.86 -1.43 -6.51
CA PRO A 21 6.75 -0.97 -5.70
C PRO A 21 6.00 0.16 -6.39
N SER A 22 4.67 0.07 -6.36
CA SER A 22 3.75 1.06 -6.89
C SER A 22 3.49 2.23 -5.92
N HIS A 23 4.22 2.31 -4.80
CA HIS A 23 3.96 3.31 -3.76
C HIS A 23 5.00 4.42 -3.73
N PRO A 24 4.56 5.68 -3.52
CA PRO A 24 5.46 6.80 -3.34
C PRO A 24 6.31 6.63 -2.07
N TRP A 25 7.46 7.28 -2.06
CA TRP A 25 8.41 7.31 -0.97
C TRP A 25 7.84 8.14 0.20
N CYS A 26 7.90 7.60 1.40
CA CYS A 26 7.52 8.25 2.64
C CYS A 26 8.72 8.33 3.58
N ALA A 27 8.77 9.37 4.40
CA ALA A 27 9.74 9.53 5.46
C ALA A 27 9.07 10.10 6.70
N ILE A 28 9.50 9.65 7.87
CA ILE A 28 8.84 9.91 9.16
C ILE A 28 8.81 11.39 9.56
N VAL A 29 9.87 12.17 9.23
CA VAL A 29 9.91 13.61 9.46
C VAL A 29 9.27 14.33 8.29
N PRO A 30 8.12 14.99 8.50
CA PRO A 30 7.40 15.67 7.43
C PRO A 30 8.19 16.84 6.84
N PRO A 31 7.97 17.18 5.55
CA PRO A 31 8.65 18.29 4.91
C PRO A 31 8.51 19.62 5.65
N TYR A 32 7.34 19.93 6.19
CA TYR A 32 7.09 21.20 6.88
C TYR A 32 7.94 21.38 8.17
N VAL A 33 8.32 20.27 8.83
CA VAL A 33 9.24 20.30 9.98
C VAL A 33 10.64 20.67 9.52
N LEU A 34 11.13 20.03 8.46
CA LEU A 34 12.44 20.33 7.87
C LEU A 34 12.48 21.75 7.26
N GLU A 35 11.38 22.23 6.69
CA GLU A 35 11.23 23.60 6.18
C GLU A 35 11.33 24.62 7.31
N SER A 36 10.75 24.35 8.50
CA SER A 36 10.89 25.18 9.67
C SER A 36 12.34 25.22 10.14
N LEU A 37 13.02 24.07 10.21
CA LEU A 37 14.44 23.99 10.55
C LEU A 37 15.33 24.72 9.54
N ALA A 38 14.99 24.66 8.25
CA ALA A 38 15.71 25.34 7.17
C ALA A 38 15.66 26.87 7.25
N THR A 39 14.86 27.42 8.18
CA THR A 39 14.67 28.87 8.43
C THR A 39 14.81 29.22 9.91
N SER A 40 15.40 28.36 10.72
CA SER A 40 15.48 28.48 12.19
C SER A 40 16.38 29.60 12.70
N GLY A 41 17.27 30.13 11.85
CA GLY A 41 18.28 31.12 12.23
C GLY A 41 19.60 30.51 12.70
N ASP A 42 19.73 29.18 12.74
CA ASP A 42 20.97 28.45 13.00
C ASP A 42 21.52 27.93 11.66
N GLU A 43 22.68 28.43 11.23
CA GLU A 43 23.26 28.13 9.91
C GLU A 43 23.53 26.63 9.68
N GLU A 44 23.93 25.91 10.72
CA GLU A 44 24.26 24.49 10.62
C GLU A 44 22.98 23.64 10.53
N LEU A 45 21.97 23.90 11.36
CA LEU A 45 20.65 23.25 11.28
C LEU A 45 19.98 23.55 9.95
N GLU A 46 20.00 24.81 9.49
CA GLU A 46 19.45 25.19 8.19
C GLU A 46 20.10 24.43 7.03
N ARG A 47 21.45 24.31 7.08
CA ARG A 47 22.20 23.61 6.05
C ARG A 47 21.82 22.12 5.99
N ARG A 48 21.72 21.45 7.16
CA ARG A 48 21.34 20.03 7.26
C ARG A 48 19.91 19.81 6.82
N ALA A 49 18.98 20.61 7.31
CA ALA A 49 17.56 20.52 6.94
C ALA A 49 17.36 20.70 5.44
N ARG A 50 18.05 21.66 4.80
CA ARG A 50 18.01 21.83 3.33
C ARG A 50 18.61 20.63 2.59
N ALA A 51 19.67 20.01 3.12
CA ALA A 51 20.28 18.84 2.51
C ALA A 51 19.33 17.62 2.59
N THR A 52 18.69 17.41 3.75
CA THR A 52 17.66 16.35 3.93
C THR A 52 16.47 16.58 3.02
N LEU A 53 15.90 17.81 2.97
CA LEU A 53 14.80 18.16 2.05
C LEU A 53 15.14 17.89 0.58
N ALA A 54 16.34 18.31 0.14
CA ALA A 54 16.76 18.09 -1.26
C ALA A 54 16.92 16.61 -1.58
N HIS A 55 17.44 15.81 -0.64
CA HIS A 55 17.56 14.39 -0.77
C HIS A 55 16.18 13.71 -0.87
N ASP A 56 15.28 14.05 0.06
CA ASP A 56 13.92 13.51 0.12
C ASP A 56 13.12 13.83 -1.16
N GLU A 57 13.26 15.03 -1.68
CA GLU A 57 12.60 15.43 -2.95
C GLU A 57 13.18 14.68 -4.17
N ALA A 58 14.50 14.45 -4.20
CA ALA A 58 15.12 13.66 -5.25
C ALA A 58 14.59 12.21 -5.24
N MET A 59 14.49 11.58 -4.07
CA MET A 59 13.96 10.23 -3.89
C MET A 59 12.47 10.13 -4.28
N ARG A 60 11.65 11.14 -3.90
CA ARG A 60 10.24 11.22 -4.30
C ARG A 60 10.08 11.37 -5.81
N SER A 61 10.94 12.20 -6.44
CA SER A 61 10.89 12.46 -7.88
C SER A 61 11.30 11.24 -8.71
N GLU A 62 12.33 10.52 -8.29
CA GLU A 62 12.77 9.28 -8.92
C GLU A 62 11.65 8.23 -8.91
N ARG A 63 10.96 8.05 -7.78
CA ARG A 63 9.83 7.13 -7.65
C ARG A 63 8.61 7.53 -8.47
N ARG A 64 8.26 8.82 -8.51
CA ARG A 64 7.19 9.30 -9.41
C ARG A 64 7.50 8.95 -10.86
N GLY A 65 8.75 9.09 -11.31
CA GLY A 65 9.19 8.69 -12.64
C GLY A 65 9.02 7.18 -12.92
N LEU A 66 9.28 6.33 -11.94
CA LEU A 66 9.11 4.88 -12.05
C LEU A 66 7.63 4.45 -12.10
N VAL A 67 6.75 5.12 -11.36
CA VAL A 67 5.30 4.83 -11.34
C VAL A 67 4.63 5.20 -12.66
N THR A 68 5.01 6.33 -13.28
CA THR A 68 4.45 6.77 -14.57
C THR A 68 4.90 5.91 -15.76
N ALA A 69 5.99 5.16 -15.62
CA ALA A 69 6.55 4.32 -16.68
C ALA A 69 5.92 2.91 -16.78
N ARG A 70 5.00 2.52 -15.90
CA ARG A 70 4.35 1.20 -15.92
C ARG A 70 2.83 1.28 -15.86
N PRO A 71 2.09 0.45 -16.68
CA PRO A 71 0.65 0.30 -16.52
C PRO A 71 0.34 -0.37 -15.17
N SER A 72 -0.60 0.21 -14.44
CA SER A 72 -1.15 -0.32 -13.18
C SER A 72 -1.67 -1.76 -13.37
N ALA A 73 -0.91 -2.73 -12.90
CA ALA A 73 -1.44 -4.05 -12.61
C ALA A 73 -1.96 -3.99 -11.17
N THR A 74 -3.26 -3.85 -11.01
CA THR A 74 -3.96 -4.02 -9.72
C THR A 74 -3.60 -5.39 -9.15
N PRO A 75 -3.09 -5.50 -7.91
CA PRO A 75 -2.99 -6.79 -7.24
C PRO A 75 -4.39 -7.41 -7.17
N LYS A 76 -4.53 -8.66 -7.58
CA LYS A 76 -5.77 -9.40 -7.36
C LYS A 76 -5.98 -9.55 -5.86
N PRO A 77 -7.19 -9.26 -5.32
CA PRO A 77 -7.51 -9.62 -3.95
C PRO A 77 -7.33 -11.14 -3.78
N LEU A 78 -6.55 -11.52 -2.79
CA LEU A 78 -6.43 -12.92 -2.39
C LEU A 78 -7.74 -13.32 -1.68
N THR A 79 -8.72 -13.79 -2.46
CA THR A 79 -9.88 -14.50 -1.93
C THR A 79 -9.47 -15.94 -1.66
N GLY A 80 -8.89 -16.20 -0.53
CA GLY A 80 -8.53 -17.53 -0.06
C GLY A 80 -8.92 -17.70 1.40
N LYS A 81 -10.10 -18.26 1.63
CA LYS A 81 -10.51 -18.72 2.95
C LYS A 81 -9.70 -19.95 3.34
N ALA A 82 -8.79 -19.77 4.28
CA ALA A 82 -8.43 -20.79 5.26
C ALA A 82 -7.81 -20.03 6.44
N LYS A 83 -8.53 -19.99 7.57
CA LYS A 83 -7.98 -19.56 8.84
C LYS A 83 -7.00 -20.65 9.25
N PRO A 84 -5.67 -20.40 9.32
CA PRO A 84 -4.77 -21.37 9.94
C PRO A 84 -5.13 -21.48 11.42
N ALA A 85 -4.93 -22.67 11.98
CA ALA A 85 -5.05 -22.86 13.42
C ALA A 85 -4.00 -21.99 14.14
N PRO A 86 -4.29 -21.49 15.38
CA PRO A 86 -3.31 -20.74 16.15
C PRO A 86 -2.05 -21.59 16.38
N GLY A 87 -1.01 -21.28 15.63
CA GLY A 87 0.30 -21.94 15.71
C GLY A 87 1.35 -20.92 15.31
N THR A 88 2.43 -20.87 16.07
CA THR A 88 3.63 -20.11 15.73
C THR A 88 3.98 -20.33 14.27
N LEU A 89 4.07 -19.24 13.49
CA LEU A 89 4.54 -19.29 12.11
C LEU A 89 5.92 -19.97 12.11
N GLU A 90 6.06 -21.09 11.41
CA GLU A 90 7.34 -21.78 11.31
C GLU A 90 8.36 -20.87 10.63
N GLY A 91 9.52 -20.63 11.27
CA GLY A 91 10.68 -20.00 10.67
C GLY A 91 11.13 -18.66 11.27
N GLY A 92 10.32 -17.97 12.07
CA GLY A 92 10.72 -16.66 12.65
C GLY A 92 11.03 -15.56 11.62
N PRO A 93 11.47 -14.36 12.08
CA PRO A 93 11.89 -13.29 11.18
C PRO A 93 13.22 -13.61 10.49
N VAL A 94 13.40 -13.09 9.29
CA VAL A 94 14.71 -13.06 8.61
C VAL A 94 15.15 -11.60 8.54
N ARG A 95 16.05 -11.20 9.46
CA ARG A 95 16.52 -9.80 9.58
C ARG A 95 17.94 -9.65 9.06
N ARG A 96 18.21 -8.50 8.42
CA ARG A 96 19.55 -8.13 7.95
C ARG A 96 19.79 -6.65 8.18
N ILE A 97 20.84 -6.33 8.94
CA ILE A 97 21.23 -4.96 9.19
C ILE A 97 22.53 -4.66 8.44
N HIS A 98 22.50 -3.57 7.72
CA HIS A 98 23.61 -3.07 6.94
C HIS A 98 24.07 -1.71 7.49
N ASP A 99 25.37 -1.44 7.42
CA ASP A 99 25.97 -0.16 7.80
C ASP A 99 26.34 0.63 6.54
N CYS A 100 25.80 1.83 6.39
CA CYS A 100 26.12 2.75 5.31
C CYS A 100 27.36 3.60 5.58
N GLN A 101 27.92 3.58 6.80
CA GLN A 101 29.15 4.31 7.20
C GLN A 101 29.09 5.82 6.85
N GLY A 102 27.92 6.42 6.95
CA GLY A 102 27.68 7.80 6.55
C GLY A 102 27.57 8.02 5.04
N GLY A 103 27.56 6.95 4.24
CA GLY A 103 27.31 6.98 2.81
C GLY A 103 25.84 6.90 2.48
N GLN A 104 25.50 7.02 1.17
CA GLN A 104 24.12 6.92 0.65
C GLN A 104 23.92 5.69 -0.26
N SER A 105 24.91 4.81 -0.37
CA SER A 105 24.79 3.58 -1.14
C SER A 105 24.06 2.51 -0.36
N LEU A 106 22.93 2.04 -0.86
CA LEU A 106 22.10 1.00 -0.22
C LEU A 106 22.39 -0.39 -0.82
N PRO A 107 22.35 -1.44 0.02
CA PRO A 107 22.05 -1.41 1.46
C PRO A 107 23.23 -1.05 2.36
N GLY A 108 24.47 -0.95 1.88
CA GLY A 108 25.69 -0.84 2.67
C GLY A 108 26.29 -2.20 3.01
N ASP A 109 27.23 -2.23 3.97
CA ASP A 109 27.92 -3.45 4.39
C ASP A 109 27.06 -4.24 5.39
N LEU A 110 26.90 -5.57 5.18
CA LEU A 110 26.16 -6.41 6.12
C LEU A 110 26.94 -6.54 7.44
N VAL A 111 26.31 -6.11 8.56
CA VAL A 111 26.95 -6.09 9.89
C VAL A 111 26.24 -7.01 10.90
N ARG A 112 24.94 -7.35 10.68
CA ARG A 112 24.20 -8.29 11.52
C ARG A 112 23.09 -8.98 10.70
N ASP A 113 22.91 -10.31 10.89
CA ASP A 113 21.79 -11.09 10.35
C ASP A 113 21.38 -12.19 11.33
N GLU A 114 20.33 -12.98 11.00
CA GLU A 114 19.89 -14.12 11.84
C GLU A 114 20.92 -15.26 11.90
N GLY A 115 21.91 -15.26 11.01
CA GLY A 115 22.84 -16.37 10.81
C GLY A 115 22.17 -17.59 10.16
N ASP A 116 22.98 -18.45 9.55
CA ASP A 116 22.58 -19.83 9.28
C ASP A 116 22.54 -20.58 10.64
N ALA A 117 21.62 -21.52 10.81
CA ALA A 117 21.47 -22.26 12.05
C ALA A 117 22.81 -22.92 12.48
N GLY A 118 23.54 -22.26 13.37
CA GLY A 118 24.86 -22.70 13.85
C GLY A 118 26.00 -21.67 13.71
N ASP A 119 25.82 -20.58 12.99
CA ASP A 119 26.80 -19.49 12.92
C ASP A 119 26.39 -18.40 13.89
N GLN A 120 27.15 -18.21 14.97
CA GLN A 120 26.87 -17.23 16.04
C GLN A 120 27.13 -15.77 15.60
N ARG A 121 26.51 -15.34 14.50
CA ARG A 121 26.49 -13.91 14.13
C ARG A 121 25.40 -13.11 14.85
N ASP A 122 24.63 -13.73 15.71
CA ASP A 122 23.77 -13.08 16.68
C ASP A 122 24.54 -12.58 17.91
N VAL A 123 25.70 -11.97 17.64
CA VAL A 123 26.47 -11.31 18.71
C VAL A 123 25.98 -9.87 18.78
N PRO A 124 25.48 -9.39 19.96
CA PRO A 124 25.20 -7.98 20.13
C PRO A 124 26.44 -7.17 19.75
N THR A 125 26.32 -6.30 18.77
CA THR A 125 27.42 -5.41 18.41
C THR A 125 27.49 -4.30 19.46
N ALA A 126 28.67 -3.68 19.63
CA ALA A 126 28.80 -2.48 20.46
C ALA A 126 28.06 -1.28 19.86
N ASP A 127 27.58 -1.41 18.62
CA ASP A 127 26.83 -0.40 17.89
C ASP A 127 25.35 -0.44 18.30
N GLU A 128 24.92 0.64 18.93
CA GLU A 128 23.56 0.80 19.44
C GLU A 128 22.53 0.85 18.30
N ALA A 129 22.83 1.55 17.19
CA ALA A 129 21.94 1.70 16.06
C ALA A 129 21.67 0.34 15.36
N VAL A 130 22.71 -0.49 15.20
CA VAL A 130 22.59 -1.84 14.66
C VAL A 130 21.70 -2.71 15.56
N THR A 131 21.90 -2.62 16.88
CA THR A 131 21.13 -3.39 17.86
C THR A 131 19.67 -2.95 17.90
N GLN A 132 19.41 -1.64 17.98
CA GLN A 132 18.07 -1.06 18.00
C GLN A 132 17.28 -1.40 16.71
N ALA A 133 17.92 -1.29 15.54
CA ALA A 133 17.32 -1.67 14.27
C ALA A 133 16.96 -3.15 14.24
N PHE A 134 17.88 -4.03 14.63
CA PHE A 134 17.65 -5.48 14.64
C PHE A 134 16.50 -5.87 15.56
N ASP A 135 16.47 -5.35 16.78
CA ASP A 135 15.44 -5.64 17.77
C ASP A 135 14.09 -5.04 17.37
N GLY A 136 14.07 -3.83 16.80
CA GLY A 136 12.87 -3.16 16.32
C GLY A 136 12.22 -3.88 15.12
N LEU A 137 13.03 -4.38 14.17
CA LEU A 137 12.53 -5.24 13.09
C LEU A 137 11.88 -6.52 13.66
N GLY A 138 12.50 -7.12 14.70
CA GLY A 138 11.98 -8.30 15.37
C GLY A 138 10.66 -8.05 16.07
N ALA A 139 10.58 -7.00 16.90
CA ALA A 139 9.36 -6.62 17.61
C ALA A 139 8.20 -6.32 16.64
N THR A 140 8.50 -5.67 15.51
CA THR A 140 7.51 -5.41 14.46
C THR A 140 7.02 -6.70 13.82
N TRP A 141 7.92 -7.60 13.44
CA TRP A 141 7.54 -8.91 12.90
C TRP A 141 6.67 -9.70 13.89
N GLU A 142 7.03 -9.69 15.18
CA GLU A 142 6.27 -10.38 16.22
C GLU A 142 4.85 -9.83 16.38
N LEU A 143 4.63 -8.51 16.30
CA LEU A 143 3.27 -7.97 16.29
C LEU A 143 2.46 -8.57 15.14
N TRP A 144 2.98 -8.51 13.91
CA TRP A 144 2.27 -9.01 12.73
C TRP A 144 2.02 -10.52 12.80
N ALA A 145 3.01 -11.29 13.25
CA ALA A 145 2.93 -12.74 13.32
C ALA A 145 1.95 -13.23 14.40
N THR A 146 1.99 -12.61 15.59
CA THR A 146 1.25 -13.14 16.74
C THR A 146 -0.13 -12.53 16.94
N ALA A 147 -0.32 -11.25 16.59
CA ALA A 147 -1.63 -10.60 16.71
C ALA A 147 -2.49 -10.80 15.46
N TYR A 148 -1.87 -10.90 14.27
CA TYR A 148 -2.60 -10.89 13.00
C TYR A 148 -2.28 -12.09 12.10
N GLU A 149 -1.54 -13.10 12.62
CA GLU A 149 -1.17 -14.32 11.86
C GLU A 149 -0.52 -14.00 10.50
N ARG A 150 0.18 -12.86 10.41
CA ARG A 150 0.81 -12.38 9.18
C ARG A 150 2.29 -12.67 9.17
N ASN A 151 2.75 -13.39 8.15
CA ASN A 151 4.17 -13.73 7.97
C ASN A 151 4.92 -12.61 7.25
N SER A 152 5.51 -11.68 8.01
CA SER A 152 6.25 -10.52 7.50
C SER A 152 5.37 -9.53 6.71
N LEU A 153 5.99 -8.58 5.97
CA LEU A 153 5.28 -7.48 5.31
C LEU A 153 4.39 -7.94 4.14
N ASP A 154 4.80 -8.99 3.43
CA ASP A 154 4.11 -9.52 2.26
C ASP A 154 3.23 -10.75 2.54
N ASP A 155 3.16 -11.17 3.80
CA ASP A 155 2.49 -12.42 4.24
C ASP A 155 3.10 -13.70 3.62
N LYS A 156 4.39 -13.65 3.26
CA LYS A 156 5.13 -14.77 2.64
C LYS A 156 6.54 -14.93 3.18
N GLY A 157 6.88 -14.21 4.27
CA GLY A 157 8.20 -14.28 4.89
C GLY A 157 9.26 -13.40 4.22
N LEU A 158 8.87 -12.24 3.67
CA LEU A 158 9.81 -11.27 3.12
C LEU A 158 10.90 -10.94 4.14
N PRO A 159 12.20 -11.06 3.79
CA PRO A 159 13.28 -10.64 4.68
C PRO A 159 13.17 -9.15 5.05
N LEU A 160 13.36 -8.85 6.33
CA LEU A 160 13.39 -7.49 6.85
C LEU A 160 14.82 -6.95 6.78
N ILE A 161 15.04 -5.99 5.92
CA ILE A 161 16.35 -5.39 5.68
C ILE A 161 16.34 -3.97 6.23
N ALA A 162 17.39 -3.58 6.97
CA ALA A 162 17.60 -2.21 7.42
C ALA A 162 19.02 -1.74 7.14
N SER A 163 19.16 -0.46 6.81
CA SER A 163 20.43 0.25 6.69
C SER A 163 20.50 1.32 7.77
N VAL A 164 21.56 1.32 8.57
CA VAL A 164 21.85 2.32 9.59
C VAL A 164 22.97 3.25 9.15
N HIS A 165 23.19 4.36 9.87
CA HIS A 165 24.21 5.36 9.56
C HIS A 165 24.13 5.88 8.13
N TYR A 166 22.90 6.09 7.64
CA TYR A 166 22.68 6.58 6.30
C TYR A 166 22.88 8.07 6.18
N GLY A 167 23.79 8.47 5.27
CA GLY A 167 24.11 9.88 5.06
C GLY A 167 24.85 10.52 6.25
N LYS A 168 25.45 11.67 6.01
CA LYS A 168 26.09 12.45 7.10
C LYS A 168 25.11 13.51 7.58
N GLY A 169 24.62 13.33 8.83
CA GLY A 169 23.64 14.25 9.43
C GLY A 169 22.32 14.22 8.64
N TYR A 170 21.86 13.03 8.26
CA TYR A 170 20.57 12.82 7.65
C TYR A 170 19.50 12.74 8.73
N ASP A 171 18.60 13.73 8.75
CA ASP A 171 17.59 13.92 9.80
C ASP A 171 16.25 13.29 9.39
N ASN A 172 16.28 12.00 9.02
CA ASN A 172 15.08 11.27 8.68
C ASN A 172 15.28 9.75 8.75
N ALA A 173 14.17 9.01 8.64
CA ALA A 173 14.12 7.58 8.34
C ALA A 173 13.03 7.31 7.31
N PHE A 174 13.16 6.25 6.51
CA PHE A 174 12.20 5.94 5.48
C PHE A 174 12.17 4.46 5.08
N TRP A 175 11.00 4.02 4.62
CA TRP A 175 10.83 2.80 3.84
C TRP A 175 11.02 3.10 2.35
N ASN A 176 11.99 2.45 1.71
CA ASN A 176 12.24 2.67 0.27
C ASN A 176 11.47 1.72 -0.67
N GLY A 177 10.56 0.91 -0.13
CA GLY A 177 9.80 -0.10 -0.87
C GLY A 177 10.41 -1.50 -0.82
N SER A 178 11.61 -1.66 -0.25
CA SER A 178 12.31 -2.94 -0.10
C SER A 178 13.07 -3.07 1.21
N GLN A 179 13.45 -1.95 1.84
CA GLN A 179 14.20 -1.92 3.10
C GLN A 179 13.95 -0.65 3.88
N MET A 180 14.25 -0.71 5.17
CA MET A 180 14.33 0.43 6.07
C MET A 180 15.66 1.16 5.91
N VAL A 181 15.64 2.49 6.07
CA VAL A 181 16.84 3.32 6.06
C VAL A 181 16.77 4.33 7.18
N PHE A 182 17.81 4.40 8.02
CA PHE A 182 17.86 5.22 9.20
C PHE A 182 19.05 6.19 9.16
N GLY A 183 18.76 7.48 9.34
CA GLY A 183 19.75 8.49 9.65
C GLY A 183 20.08 8.53 11.14
N ASP A 184 21.21 9.18 11.47
CA ASP A 184 21.68 9.31 12.85
C ASP A 184 21.13 10.55 13.56
N GLY A 185 20.41 11.40 12.83
CA GLY A 185 20.01 12.69 13.34
C GLY A 185 21.17 13.67 13.48
N ASP A 186 20.86 14.88 13.90
CA ASP A 186 21.85 15.95 14.14
C ASP A 186 22.37 15.98 15.59
N GLY A 187 21.69 15.28 16.50
CA GLY A 187 21.99 15.27 17.94
C GLY A 187 21.54 16.52 18.69
N GLU A 188 21.01 17.54 18.01
CA GLU A 188 20.56 18.83 18.56
C GLU A 188 19.04 18.98 18.55
N VAL A 189 18.39 18.51 17.50
CA VAL A 189 16.93 18.44 17.32
C VAL A 189 16.48 17.00 17.28
N PHE A 190 17.15 16.18 16.46
CA PHE A 190 16.85 14.77 16.32
C PHE A 190 17.99 13.88 16.81
N LEU A 191 17.64 12.90 17.62
CA LEU A 191 18.49 11.78 18.00
C LEU A 191 18.46 10.69 16.92
N PRO A 192 19.34 9.66 16.95
CA PRO A 192 19.32 8.57 15.98
C PRO A 192 17.94 7.93 15.82
N PHE A 193 17.50 7.75 14.59
CA PHE A 193 16.13 7.33 14.27
C PHE A 193 15.85 5.87 14.64
N THR A 194 16.87 5.04 14.84
CA THR A 194 16.76 3.67 15.34
C THR A 194 16.27 3.58 16.79
N ARG A 195 16.35 4.67 17.57
CA ARG A 195 15.93 4.71 18.98
C ARG A 195 14.42 4.56 19.17
N SER A 196 13.64 4.94 18.18
CA SER A 196 12.18 5.03 18.29
C SER A 196 11.52 3.80 17.68
N LEU A 197 11.06 2.90 18.54
CA LEU A 197 10.43 1.64 18.10
C LEU A 197 9.15 1.88 17.33
N ASP A 198 8.35 2.88 17.71
CA ASP A 198 7.14 3.29 17.01
C ASP A 198 7.43 3.78 15.59
N VAL A 199 8.58 4.43 15.37
CA VAL A 199 9.05 4.85 14.04
C VAL A 199 9.47 3.65 13.19
N ILE A 200 10.20 2.69 13.76
CA ILE A 200 10.54 1.44 13.05
C ILE A 200 9.27 0.71 12.61
N GLY A 201 8.30 0.59 13.52
CA GLY A 201 7.01 -0.03 13.25
C GLY A 201 6.18 0.73 12.20
N HIS A 202 6.19 2.08 12.26
CA HIS A 202 5.52 2.96 11.29
C HIS A 202 6.01 2.72 9.86
N GLU A 203 7.31 2.78 9.68
CA GLU A 203 7.91 2.64 8.35
C GLU A 203 7.70 1.24 7.78
N LEU A 204 7.80 0.19 8.60
CA LEU A 204 7.49 -1.18 8.18
C LEU A 204 6.01 -1.37 7.86
N ALA A 205 5.10 -0.63 8.51
CA ALA A 205 3.68 -0.67 8.21
C ALA A 205 3.37 -0.08 6.82
N HIS A 206 4.16 0.87 6.29
CA HIS A 206 4.10 1.26 4.88
C HIS A 206 4.35 0.06 3.96
N GLY A 207 5.29 -0.82 4.33
CA GLY A 207 5.51 -2.09 3.63
C GLY A 207 4.27 -2.98 3.66
N VAL A 208 3.60 -3.13 4.81
CA VAL A 208 2.34 -3.89 4.90
C VAL A 208 1.26 -3.26 4.04
N THR A 209 1.07 -1.95 4.10
CA THR A 209 0.12 -1.19 3.26
C THR A 209 0.39 -1.41 1.76
N GLN A 210 1.67 -1.46 1.36
CA GLN A 210 2.11 -1.75 -0.01
C GLN A 210 1.63 -3.12 -0.50
N TYR A 211 1.64 -4.14 0.35
CA TYR A 211 1.24 -5.51 0.01
C TYR A 211 -0.23 -5.84 0.31
N THR A 212 -1.00 -4.89 0.88
CA THR A 212 -2.42 -5.07 1.23
C THR A 212 -3.32 -4.05 0.54
N SER A 213 -3.65 -2.94 1.20
CA SER A 213 -4.59 -1.92 0.72
C SER A 213 -4.10 -1.16 -0.51
N GLY A 214 -2.79 -0.99 -0.66
CA GLY A 214 -2.20 -0.26 -1.77
C GLY A 214 -2.65 1.19 -1.84
N LEU A 215 -2.92 1.84 -0.70
CA LEU A 215 -3.41 3.23 -0.64
C LEU A 215 -2.48 4.19 -1.37
N ASN A 216 -3.06 5.03 -2.22
CA ASN A 216 -2.34 6.10 -2.89
C ASN A 216 -1.76 7.07 -1.85
N TYR A 217 -0.55 7.58 -2.10
CA TYR A 217 0.12 8.49 -1.19
C TYR A 217 -0.18 9.96 -1.56
N GLU A 218 -1.48 10.32 -1.56
CA GLU A 218 -1.97 11.66 -1.90
C GLU A 218 -3.31 11.93 -1.21
N GLY A 219 -3.51 13.14 -0.69
CA GLY A 219 -4.75 13.59 -0.07
C GLY A 219 -5.23 12.66 1.05
N GLN A 220 -6.53 12.38 1.12
CA GLN A 220 -7.09 11.56 2.20
C GLN A 220 -6.58 10.11 2.17
N SER A 221 -6.38 9.51 1.02
CA SER A 221 -5.83 8.15 0.94
C SER A 221 -4.38 8.09 1.44
N GLY A 222 -3.59 9.14 1.18
CA GLY A 222 -2.24 9.28 1.72
C GLY A 222 -2.25 9.54 3.22
N ALA A 223 -3.15 10.36 3.73
CA ALA A 223 -3.32 10.60 5.16
C ALA A 223 -3.79 9.32 5.91
N LEU A 224 -4.58 8.45 5.27
CA LEU A 224 -4.89 7.11 5.79
C LEU A 224 -3.67 6.21 5.80
N ASN A 225 -2.83 6.25 4.77
CA ASN A 225 -1.58 5.49 4.71
C ASN A 225 -0.66 5.87 5.88
N GLU A 226 -0.51 7.18 6.15
CA GLU A 226 0.23 7.70 7.30
C GLU A 226 -0.37 7.26 8.64
N SER A 227 -1.68 7.43 8.79
CA SER A 227 -2.37 7.05 10.03
C SER A 227 -2.28 5.55 10.31
N ILE A 228 -2.43 4.70 9.29
CA ILE A 228 -2.28 3.25 9.43
C ILE A 228 -0.86 2.91 9.89
N SER A 229 0.15 3.61 9.36
CA SER A 229 1.53 3.44 9.77
C SER A 229 1.76 3.90 11.21
N ASP A 230 1.21 5.04 11.62
CA ASP A 230 1.24 5.50 13.01
C ASP A 230 0.53 4.52 13.95
N VAL A 231 -0.64 4.02 13.57
CA VAL A 231 -1.41 3.03 14.36
C VAL A 231 -0.56 1.79 14.63
N PHE A 232 -0.04 1.15 13.59
CA PHE A 232 0.73 -0.07 13.79
C PHE A 232 2.10 0.20 14.43
N GLY A 233 2.69 1.36 14.21
CA GLY A 233 3.89 1.81 14.91
C GLY A 233 3.71 1.86 16.42
N VAL A 234 2.67 2.55 16.93
CA VAL A 234 2.40 2.58 18.38
C VAL A 234 1.98 1.22 18.91
N LEU A 235 1.29 0.38 18.13
CA LEU A 235 0.92 -0.96 18.56
C LEU A 235 2.13 -1.89 18.76
N VAL A 236 3.19 -1.75 17.93
CA VAL A 236 4.48 -2.45 18.17
C VAL A 236 5.06 -2.04 19.52
N LYS A 237 5.15 -0.73 19.80
CA LYS A 237 5.67 -0.19 21.05
C LYS A 237 4.83 -0.64 22.25
N GLN A 238 3.52 -0.48 22.20
CA GLN A 238 2.60 -0.88 23.26
C GLN A 238 2.69 -2.37 23.57
N ARG A 239 2.78 -3.22 22.53
CA ARG A 239 2.90 -4.67 22.70
C ARG A 239 4.21 -5.05 23.38
N LEU A 240 5.35 -4.47 22.96
CA LEU A 240 6.64 -4.72 23.59
C LEU A 240 6.65 -4.30 25.07
N LEU A 241 5.99 -3.18 25.40
CA LEU A 241 5.88 -2.64 26.74
C LEU A 241 4.72 -3.25 27.57
N ASP A 242 3.92 -4.13 26.97
CA ASP A 242 2.70 -4.73 27.55
C ASP A 242 1.70 -3.69 28.13
N GLN A 243 1.51 -2.59 27.40
CA GLN A 243 0.67 -1.46 27.82
C GLN A 243 -0.79 -1.65 27.39
N SER A 244 -1.74 -1.31 28.26
CA SER A 244 -3.14 -1.12 27.85
C SER A 244 -3.35 0.20 27.12
N ALA A 245 -4.49 0.34 26.45
CA ALA A 245 -4.89 1.56 25.73
C ALA A 245 -4.88 2.82 26.64
N ASP A 246 -5.16 2.66 27.93
CA ASP A 246 -5.16 3.75 28.91
C ASP A 246 -3.74 4.09 29.42
N GLN A 247 -2.83 3.12 29.42
CA GLN A 247 -1.43 3.30 29.85
C GLN A 247 -0.55 3.89 28.76
N ALA A 248 -0.93 3.68 27.51
CA ALA A 248 -0.16 4.12 26.35
C ALA A 248 -0.13 5.64 26.21
N ASP A 249 1.02 6.16 25.82
CA ASP A 249 1.26 7.60 25.61
C ASP A 249 0.66 8.12 24.29
N TRP A 250 0.47 7.24 23.31
CA TRP A 250 -0.05 7.54 21.97
C TRP A 250 0.82 8.56 21.19
N LEU A 251 2.11 8.56 21.46
CA LEU A 251 3.09 9.43 20.85
C LEU A 251 3.89 8.70 19.77
N ILE A 252 4.15 9.38 18.67
CA ILE A 252 5.04 8.92 17.58
C ILE A 252 6.35 9.70 17.66
N GLY A 253 7.48 9.00 17.74
CA GLY A 253 8.80 9.60 17.74
C GLY A 253 9.13 10.37 19.00
N ALA A 254 8.59 9.97 20.17
CA ALA A 254 8.93 10.59 21.45
C ALA A 254 10.44 10.47 21.79
N ASP A 255 11.05 9.35 21.39
CA ASP A 255 12.47 9.07 21.65
C ASP A 255 13.41 9.74 20.63
N LEU A 256 12.86 10.45 19.62
CA LEU A 256 13.64 11.14 18.59
C LEU A 256 14.00 12.57 18.99
N LEU A 257 13.22 13.23 19.84
CA LEU A 257 13.47 14.63 20.15
C LEU A 257 14.63 14.76 21.15
N ALA A 258 15.64 15.55 20.79
CA ALA A 258 16.76 15.81 21.65
C ALA A 258 16.37 16.64 22.91
N PRO A 259 17.10 16.48 24.04
CA PRO A 259 16.88 17.30 25.22
C PRO A 259 16.99 18.79 24.88
N GLY A 260 15.96 19.56 25.19
CA GLY A 260 15.93 21.02 24.91
C GLY A 260 14.95 21.38 23.75
N VAL A 261 14.47 20.42 22.99
CA VAL A 261 13.34 20.64 22.10
C VAL A 261 12.05 20.80 22.90
N LYS A 262 11.26 21.85 22.62
CA LYS A 262 9.97 22.09 23.27
C LYS A 262 8.89 21.27 22.61
N GLY A 263 8.92 19.96 22.86
CA GLY A 263 7.98 18.98 22.30
C GLY A 263 8.04 17.69 23.09
N ARG A 264 7.03 16.85 22.89
CA ARG A 264 6.92 15.52 23.47
C ARG A 264 7.22 14.43 22.43
N ALA A 265 6.96 14.70 21.17
CA ALA A 265 7.07 13.74 20.06
C ALA A 265 6.94 14.48 18.72
N LEU A 266 7.09 13.75 17.62
CA LEU A 266 6.77 14.24 16.27
C LEU A 266 5.25 14.40 16.07
N ARG A 267 4.45 13.47 16.59
CA ARG A 267 2.97 13.49 16.53
C ARG A 267 2.37 13.03 17.85
N ASP A 268 1.19 13.55 18.17
CA ASP A 268 0.35 13.09 19.28
C ASP A 268 -0.98 12.58 18.72
N MET A 269 -1.15 11.28 18.66
CA MET A 269 -2.34 10.67 18.10
C MET A 269 -3.60 10.90 18.95
N ALA A 270 -3.46 11.09 20.25
CA ALA A 270 -4.58 11.36 21.16
C ALA A 270 -5.05 12.81 21.09
N SER A 271 -4.10 13.73 20.87
CA SER A 271 -4.36 15.17 20.81
C SER A 271 -3.55 15.82 19.66
N PRO A 272 -3.91 15.53 18.39
CA PRO A 272 -3.24 16.13 17.25
C PRO A 272 -3.19 17.65 17.35
N GLY A 273 -2.07 18.26 16.93
CA GLY A 273 -1.81 19.69 17.06
C GLY A 273 -1.16 20.11 18.37
N THR A 274 -0.72 19.14 19.21
CA THR A 274 -0.13 19.44 20.53
C THR A 274 1.20 18.74 20.79
N ALA A 275 1.78 18.07 19.82
CA ALA A 275 3.01 17.28 20.01
C ALA A 275 4.21 18.17 20.35
N TYR A 276 4.34 19.33 19.72
CA TYR A 276 5.43 20.28 19.94
C TYR A 276 4.98 21.75 19.73
N ASP A 277 5.72 22.66 20.38
CA ASP A 277 5.67 24.12 20.16
C ASP A 277 7.08 24.66 20.43
N ASP A 278 7.97 24.52 19.46
CA ASP A 278 9.40 24.81 19.54
C ASP A 278 9.78 25.91 18.53
N PRO A 279 10.58 26.89 18.89
CA PRO A 279 10.96 27.98 17.98
C PRO A 279 11.63 27.54 16.69
N ARG A 280 12.26 26.35 16.65
CA ARG A 280 12.94 25.77 15.48
C ARG A 280 12.00 24.91 14.64
N LEU A 281 11.13 24.14 15.30
CA LEU A 281 10.18 23.24 14.63
C LEU A 281 8.87 23.92 14.24
N GLY A 282 8.55 25.06 14.85
CA GLY A 282 7.22 25.65 14.81
C GLY A 282 6.27 24.97 15.78
N LYS A 283 4.97 25.10 15.53
CA LYS A 283 3.90 24.45 16.28
C LYS A 283 3.33 23.30 15.46
N ASP A 284 3.02 22.19 16.14
CA ASP A 284 2.35 21.04 15.51
C ASP A 284 1.07 21.48 14.76
N PRO A 285 1.02 21.31 13.42
CA PRO A 285 -0.10 21.80 12.62
C PRO A 285 -1.21 20.77 12.42
N GLN A 286 -1.11 19.56 12.98
CA GLN A 286 -2.06 18.49 12.72
C GLN A 286 -3.48 18.82 13.19
N PRO A 287 -4.52 18.71 12.33
CA PRO A 287 -5.91 18.84 12.75
C PRO A 287 -6.38 17.59 13.51
N ALA A 288 -7.23 17.82 14.51
CA ALA A 288 -7.85 16.76 15.32
C ALA A 288 -9.30 16.46 14.91
N HIS A 289 -9.88 17.22 13.97
CA HIS A 289 -11.28 17.14 13.56
C HIS A 289 -11.43 17.49 12.08
N MET A 290 -12.44 16.93 11.42
CA MET A 290 -12.66 17.12 9.99
C MET A 290 -13.00 18.56 9.59
N ASP A 291 -13.58 19.35 10.51
CA ASP A 291 -13.83 20.78 10.28
C ASP A 291 -12.56 21.60 10.09
N ASP A 292 -11.43 21.11 10.62
CA ASP A 292 -10.11 21.73 10.52
C ASP A 292 -9.22 21.07 9.45
N TYR A 293 -9.81 20.21 8.58
CA TYR A 293 -9.10 19.54 7.51
C TYR A 293 -8.37 20.57 6.61
N LEU A 294 -7.09 20.32 6.34
CA LEU A 294 -6.24 21.24 5.58
C LEU A 294 -6.25 20.89 4.10
N GLU A 295 -6.92 21.72 3.30
CA GLU A 295 -6.85 21.69 1.83
C GLU A 295 -5.51 22.31 1.39
N THR A 296 -4.57 21.48 0.93
CA THR A 296 -3.24 21.92 0.50
C THR A 296 -2.71 21.07 -0.65
N THR A 297 -1.79 21.63 -1.43
CA THR A 297 -1.00 20.86 -2.42
C THR A 297 0.39 20.49 -1.91
N ALA A 298 0.83 21.11 -0.80
CA ALA A 298 2.06 20.71 -0.12
C ALA A 298 1.90 19.32 0.51
N ASP A 299 3.02 18.66 0.81
CA ASP A 299 3.04 17.37 1.50
C ASP A 299 2.09 16.34 0.85
N ASN A 300 2.11 16.22 -0.49
CA ASN A 300 1.21 15.35 -1.28
C ASN A 300 -0.28 15.52 -0.93
N GLY A 301 -0.75 16.75 -0.74
CA GLY A 301 -2.13 17.02 -0.32
C GLY A 301 -2.32 16.91 1.20
N GLY A 302 -1.27 17.15 1.97
CA GLY A 302 -1.29 17.19 3.44
C GLY A 302 -1.38 15.82 4.09
N VAL A 303 -0.64 14.83 3.58
CA VAL A 303 -0.73 13.45 4.08
C VAL A 303 -0.30 13.33 5.54
N HIS A 304 0.82 13.97 5.94
CA HIS A 304 1.26 13.97 7.33
C HIS A 304 0.46 14.96 8.20
N LEU A 305 -0.14 15.99 7.59
CA LEU A 305 -1.00 16.93 8.30
C LEU A 305 -2.32 16.28 8.70
N ASN A 306 -3.07 15.81 7.73
CA ASN A 306 -4.44 15.33 7.92
C ASN A 306 -4.53 13.92 8.52
N SER A 307 -3.41 13.19 8.66
CA SER A 307 -3.35 11.91 9.37
C SER A 307 -3.74 12.01 10.84
N GLY A 308 -3.65 13.21 11.44
CA GLY A 308 -4.11 13.46 12.81
C GLY A 308 -5.59 13.10 13.04
N ILE A 309 -6.45 13.31 12.04
CA ILE A 309 -7.89 13.02 12.14
C ILE A 309 -8.15 11.51 12.32
N PRO A 310 -7.71 10.61 11.40
CA PRO A 310 -7.87 9.17 11.59
C PRO A 310 -7.02 8.60 12.73
N ASN A 311 -5.87 9.19 13.07
CA ASN A 311 -5.11 8.82 14.27
C ASN A 311 -5.96 8.97 15.53
N ARG A 312 -6.59 10.13 15.70
CA ARG A 312 -7.47 10.39 16.83
C ARG A 312 -8.66 9.43 16.87
N ALA A 313 -9.25 9.10 15.72
CA ALA A 313 -10.34 8.13 15.64
C ALA A 313 -9.90 6.75 16.15
N PHE A 314 -8.69 6.30 15.80
CA PHE A 314 -8.13 5.06 16.33
C PHE A 314 -7.96 5.09 17.85
N VAL A 315 -7.35 6.15 18.40
CA VAL A 315 -7.12 6.28 19.84
C VAL A 315 -8.44 6.29 20.61
N LEU A 316 -9.44 7.03 20.14
CA LEU A 316 -10.78 7.06 20.73
C LEU A 316 -11.41 5.67 20.73
N THR A 317 -11.32 4.95 19.63
CA THR A 317 -11.80 3.56 19.50
C THR A 317 -11.10 2.66 20.53
N ALA A 318 -9.75 2.67 20.53
CA ALA A 318 -8.96 1.81 21.40
C ALA A 318 -9.23 2.07 22.89
N ARG A 319 -9.31 3.34 23.31
CA ARG A 319 -9.64 3.72 24.69
C ARG A 319 -11.09 3.36 25.08
N SER A 320 -12.05 3.50 24.17
CA SER A 320 -13.44 3.14 24.41
C SER A 320 -13.61 1.62 24.58
N ILE A 321 -12.87 0.82 23.81
CA ILE A 321 -12.87 -0.64 23.95
C ILE A 321 -12.12 -1.06 25.21
N GLY A 322 -10.99 -0.40 25.51
CA GLY A 322 -10.11 -0.74 26.63
C GLY A 322 -9.21 -1.94 26.33
N GLY A 323 -8.52 -2.44 27.34
CA GLY A 323 -7.62 -3.57 27.19
C GLY A 323 -6.37 -3.24 26.37
N ARG A 324 -5.86 -4.22 25.64
CA ARG A 324 -4.69 -4.08 24.76
C ARG A 324 -5.13 -3.64 23.38
N ALA A 325 -4.68 -2.47 22.92
CA ALA A 325 -5.16 -1.88 21.67
C ALA A 325 -4.83 -2.73 20.42
N TRP A 326 -3.77 -3.54 20.44
CA TRP A 326 -3.43 -4.43 19.31
C TRP A 326 -4.35 -5.66 19.18
N GLU A 327 -5.15 -5.96 20.20
CA GLU A 327 -6.12 -7.05 20.16
C GLU A 327 -7.37 -6.64 19.35
N ASP A 328 -8.37 -6.02 19.97
CA ASP A 328 -9.64 -5.71 19.30
C ASP A 328 -9.53 -4.54 18.32
N ALA A 329 -9.06 -3.36 18.76
CA ALA A 329 -8.97 -2.18 17.91
C ALA A 329 -8.00 -2.39 16.73
N GLY A 330 -6.84 -3.00 16.99
CA GLY A 330 -5.86 -3.34 15.96
C GLY A 330 -6.39 -4.36 14.97
N THR A 331 -7.11 -5.39 15.44
CA THR A 331 -7.76 -6.39 14.57
C THR A 331 -8.78 -5.75 13.63
N ILE A 332 -9.58 -4.80 14.10
CA ILE A 332 -10.54 -4.06 13.28
C ILE A 332 -9.82 -3.28 12.16
N TRP A 333 -8.75 -2.53 12.50
CA TRP A 333 -7.97 -1.78 11.50
C TRP A 333 -7.26 -2.72 10.52
N TYR A 334 -6.69 -3.81 11.02
CA TYR A 334 -6.04 -4.83 10.18
C TYR A 334 -7.04 -5.47 9.20
N ALA A 335 -8.23 -5.84 9.66
CA ALA A 335 -9.29 -6.39 8.81
C ALA A 335 -9.72 -5.37 7.73
N ALA A 336 -9.81 -4.08 8.08
CA ALA A 336 -10.16 -3.04 7.11
C ALA A 336 -9.11 -2.87 6.00
N ILE A 337 -7.80 -2.88 6.34
CA ILE A 337 -6.72 -2.69 5.34
C ILE A 337 -6.43 -3.94 4.51
N THR A 338 -6.81 -5.11 4.99
CA THR A 338 -6.66 -6.39 4.25
C THR A 338 -7.93 -6.81 3.52
N GLY A 339 -9.05 -6.09 3.72
CA GLY A 339 -10.35 -6.33 3.11
C GLY A 339 -10.53 -5.73 1.71
N ASP A 340 -11.76 -5.43 1.31
CA ASP A 340 -12.09 -4.83 -0.02
C ASP A 340 -11.94 -3.29 0.00
N ILE A 341 -10.76 -2.81 0.40
CA ILE A 341 -10.37 -1.40 0.36
C ILE A 341 -9.84 -1.03 -1.03
N LYS A 342 -10.06 0.22 -1.45
CA LYS A 342 -9.53 0.76 -2.71
C LYS A 342 -8.35 1.68 -2.44
N ALA A 343 -7.43 1.77 -3.41
CA ALA A 343 -6.25 2.61 -3.30
C ALA A 343 -6.56 4.12 -3.14
N ASP A 344 -7.71 4.57 -3.61
CA ASP A 344 -8.23 5.94 -3.51
C ASP A 344 -9.24 6.12 -2.35
N CYS A 345 -9.17 5.28 -1.32
CA CYS A 345 -10.06 5.31 -0.17
C CYS A 345 -9.98 6.67 0.56
N ASP A 346 -11.14 7.27 0.82
CA ASP A 346 -11.28 8.47 1.64
C ASP A 346 -11.64 8.13 3.10
N PHE A 347 -11.62 9.12 3.99
CA PHE A 347 -11.93 8.95 5.42
C PHE A 347 -13.33 8.40 5.65
N ALA A 348 -14.33 8.88 4.92
CA ALA A 348 -15.72 8.44 5.05
C ALA A 348 -15.89 6.96 4.64
N THR A 349 -15.18 6.54 3.60
CA THR A 349 -15.15 5.14 3.18
C THR A 349 -14.42 4.27 4.19
N PHE A 350 -13.29 4.73 4.73
CA PHE A 350 -12.52 3.99 5.72
C PHE A 350 -13.27 3.86 7.05
N ALA A 351 -13.96 4.92 7.49
CA ALA A 351 -14.87 4.88 8.64
C ALA A 351 -15.95 3.78 8.50
N ARG A 352 -16.52 3.64 7.31
CA ARG A 352 -17.46 2.56 7.01
C ARG A 352 -16.79 1.19 7.03
N LEU A 353 -15.59 1.05 6.43
CA LEU A 353 -14.87 -0.23 6.37
C LEU A 353 -14.46 -0.71 7.77
N THR A 354 -13.96 0.17 8.63
CA THR A 354 -13.62 -0.16 10.02
C THR A 354 -14.86 -0.54 10.84
N HIS A 355 -15.99 0.16 10.65
CA HIS A 355 -17.24 -0.23 11.31
C HIS A 355 -17.76 -1.58 10.79
N GLU A 356 -17.71 -1.85 9.48
CA GLU A 356 -18.09 -3.14 8.90
C GLU A 356 -17.21 -4.27 9.43
N ALA A 357 -15.89 -4.04 9.56
CA ALA A 357 -14.97 -5.00 10.16
C ALA A 357 -15.29 -5.29 11.64
N ALA A 358 -15.61 -4.25 12.43
CA ALA A 358 -16.04 -4.42 13.81
C ALA A 358 -17.36 -5.22 13.93
N VAL A 359 -18.32 -4.97 13.04
CA VAL A 359 -19.58 -5.72 12.99
C VAL A 359 -19.36 -7.17 12.57
N GLU A 360 -18.48 -7.43 11.62
CA GLU A 360 -18.17 -8.79 11.14
C GLU A 360 -17.48 -9.62 12.22
N GLU A 361 -16.53 -9.02 12.94
CA GLU A 361 -15.73 -9.74 13.93
C GLU A 361 -16.42 -9.89 15.29
N PHE A 362 -17.13 -8.85 15.75
CA PHE A 362 -17.67 -8.77 17.12
C PHE A 362 -19.22 -8.72 17.17
N GLY A 363 -19.89 -8.50 16.05
CA GLY A 363 -21.34 -8.36 15.96
C GLY A 363 -21.84 -6.89 15.99
N ALA A 364 -23.02 -6.67 15.42
CA ALA A 364 -23.58 -5.31 15.22
C ALA A 364 -23.88 -4.56 16.51
N GLU A 365 -24.24 -5.28 17.59
CA GLU A 365 -24.57 -4.70 18.89
C GLU A 365 -23.37 -4.70 19.87
N SER A 366 -22.14 -4.95 19.35
CA SER A 366 -20.95 -5.01 20.17
C SER A 366 -20.47 -3.64 20.64
N ALA A 367 -19.77 -3.61 21.77
CA ALA A 367 -19.09 -2.40 22.24
C ALA A 367 -18.04 -1.91 21.23
N GLN A 368 -17.39 -2.83 20.53
CA GLN A 368 -16.40 -2.53 19.51
C GLN A 368 -17.00 -1.79 18.31
N ALA A 369 -18.14 -2.26 17.77
CA ALA A 369 -18.83 -1.58 16.67
C ALA A 369 -19.34 -0.19 17.08
N THR A 370 -19.85 -0.06 18.31
CA THR A 370 -20.27 1.22 18.88
C THR A 370 -19.08 2.18 19.02
N ALA A 371 -17.96 1.70 19.60
CA ALA A 371 -16.75 2.50 19.80
C ALA A 371 -16.20 3.06 18.48
N VAL A 372 -16.16 2.24 17.43
CA VAL A 372 -15.73 2.70 16.08
C VAL A 372 -16.65 3.79 15.55
N ALA A 373 -17.97 3.60 15.60
CA ALA A 373 -18.94 4.57 15.08
C ALA A 373 -18.87 5.92 15.83
N GLU A 374 -18.76 5.88 17.16
CA GLU A 374 -18.64 7.08 18.00
C GLU A 374 -17.32 7.81 17.78
N ALA A 375 -16.22 7.07 17.63
CA ALA A 375 -14.91 7.65 17.39
C ALA A 375 -14.87 8.44 16.07
N TRP A 376 -15.34 7.87 14.96
CA TRP A 376 -15.39 8.56 13.68
C TRP A 376 -16.35 9.77 13.72
N THR A 377 -17.48 9.65 14.40
CA THR A 377 -18.41 10.77 14.62
C THR A 377 -17.73 11.89 15.41
N THR A 378 -16.95 11.54 16.45
CA THR A 378 -16.26 12.50 17.32
C THR A 378 -15.19 13.30 16.58
N VAL A 379 -14.55 12.72 15.57
CA VAL A 379 -13.59 13.44 14.72
C VAL A 379 -14.23 14.09 13.49
N GLY A 380 -15.58 14.13 13.43
CA GLY A 380 -16.34 14.83 12.39
C GLY A 380 -16.40 14.08 11.05
N VAL A 381 -16.05 12.80 11.01
CA VAL A 381 -16.14 11.98 9.79
C VAL A 381 -17.45 11.20 9.80
N THR A 382 -18.35 11.54 8.88
CA THR A 382 -19.56 10.76 8.66
C THR A 382 -19.25 9.58 7.74
N ALA A 383 -19.48 8.36 8.22
CA ALA A 383 -19.25 7.16 7.43
C ALA A 383 -20.03 7.20 6.11
N ALA A 384 -19.35 6.92 5.00
CA ALA A 384 -19.98 6.86 3.70
C ALA A 384 -21.10 5.81 3.70
N ALA A 385 -22.26 6.16 3.16
CA ALA A 385 -23.32 5.19 2.97
C ALA A 385 -22.78 3.99 2.18
N LYS A 386 -23.09 2.77 2.65
CA LYS A 386 -22.73 1.55 1.91
C LYS A 386 -23.13 1.76 0.45
N PRO A 387 -22.24 1.65 -0.53
CA PRO A 387 -22.65 1.77 -1.91
C PRO A 387 -23.74 0.74 -2.10
N VAL A 388 -24.97 1.21 -2.26
CA VAL A 388 -26.08 0.34 -2.61
C VAL A 388 -25.54 -0.38 -3.81
N LYS A 389 -25.16 -1.67 -3.66
CA LYS A 389 -25.02 -2.55 -4.81
C LYS A 389 -26.40 -2.48 -5.42
N LYS A 390 -26.65 -1.42 -6.25
CA LYS A 390 -27.68 -1.54 -7.25
C LYS A 390 -27.34 -2.89 -7.80
N LYS A 391 -28.17 -3.92 -7.54
CA LYS A 391 -28.28 -5.04 -8.43
C LYS A 391 -28.42 -4.34 -9.77
N ARG A 392 -27.30 -4.07 -10.40
CA ARG A 392 -27.25 -3.94 -11.81
C ARG A 392 -27.77 -5.30 -12.21
N LYS A 393 -29.12 -5.40 -12.33
CA LYS A 393 -29.59 -6.07 -13.50
C LYS A 393 -28.69 -5.44 -14.54
N SER A 394 -27.69 -6.17 -14.94
CA SER A 394 -27.00 -5.93 -16.18
C SER A 394 -28.05 -6.10 -17.26
N ARG A 395 -28.90 -5.14 -17.37
CA ARG A 395 -29.39 -4.73 -18.63
C ARG A 395 -28.11 -4.12 -19.23
N ALA A 396 -27.26 -4.97 -19.80
CA ALA A 396 -26.48 -4.59 -20.96
C ALA A 396 -27.46 -3.72 -21.72
N ALA A 397 -27.13 -2.46 -21.94
CA ALA A 397 -28.00 -1.59 -22.70
C ALA A 397 -28.33 -2.42 -23.92
N ALA A 398 -29.61 -2.87 -24.01
CA ALA A 398 -30.01 -3.79 -25.04
C ALA A 398 -29.64 -3.05 -26.32
N ALA A 399 -28.80 -3.66 -27.17
CA ALA A 399 -28.32 -3.04 -28.38
C ALA A 399 -29.56 -2.48 -29.10
N GLY A 400 -29.68 -1.15 -29.14
CA GLY A 400 -30.82 -0.45 -29.73
C GLY A 400 -30.76 -0.57 -31.25
N PRO A 401 -31.81 -0.18 -31.96
CA PRO A 401 -31.80 -0.17 -33.42
C PRO A 401 -30.62 0.62 -34.00
N ASP A 402 -30.25 1.75 -33.35
CA ASP A 402 -29.16 2.62 -33.80
C ASP A 402 -27.75 2.09 -33.41
N THR A 403 -27.64 0.87 -32.84
CA THR A 403 -26.34 0.29 -32.47
C THR A 403 -25.55 -0.05 -33.71
N LYS A 404 -24.38 0.57 -33.87
CA LYS A 404 -23.43 0.31 -34.95
C LYS A 404 -22.52 -0.85 -34.60
N VAL A 405 -22.46 -1.85 -35.48
CA VAL A 405 -21.53 -2.97 -35.41
C VAL A 405 -20.63 -2.98 -36.64
N SER A 406 -19.34 -3.26 -36.42
CA SER A 406 -18.38 -3.47 -37.50
C SER A 406 -17.92 -4.92 -37.46
N VAL A 407 -17.96 -5.55 -38.61
CA VAL A 407 -17.52 -6.95 -38.82
C VAL A 407 -16.38 -6.94 -39.83
N SER A 408 -15.32 -7.68 -39.53
CA SER A 408 -14.24 -7.91 -40.48
C SER A 408 -13.93 -9.39 -40.61
N ARG A 409 -13.44 -9.82 -41.78
CA ARG A 409 -12.88 -11.16 -42.01
C ARG A 409 -11.53 -11.00 -42.67
N THR A 410 -10.48 -11.54 -42.03
CA THR A 410 -9.10 -11.52 -42.54
C THR A 410 -8.55 -12.95 -42.61
N GLY A 411 -7.70 -13.23 -43.58
CA GLY A 411 -7.04 -14.54 -43.74
C GLY A 411 -7.31 -15.21 -45.10
N GLY A 412 -7.01 -16.50 -45.17
CA GLY A 412 -7.00 -17.28 -46.40
C GLY A 412 -5.71 -17.09 -47.21
N LEU A 413 -5.49 -17.94 -48.23
CA LEU A 413 -4.23 -17.98 -49.05
C LEU A 413 -3.85 -16.66 -49.74
N ALA A 414 -4.81 -15.70 -49.84
CA ALA A 414 -4.56 -14.38 -50.46
C ALA A 414 -4.50 -13.20 -49.47
N GLY A 415 -4.63 -13.40 -48.16
CA GLY A 415 -4.59 -12.36 -47.15
C GLY A 415 -5.62 -11.22 -47.30
N LEU A 416 -6.74 -11.46 -47.99
CA LEU A 416 -7.74 -10.45 -48.26
C LEU A 416 -8.56 -10.13 -47.02
N THR A 417 -8.74 -8.84 -46.74
CA THR A 417 -9.62 -8.35 -45.68
C THR A 417 -10.93 -7.86 -46.28
N LYS A 418 -12.05 -8.35 -45.76
CA LYS A 418 -13.38 -7.84 -46.03
C LYS A 418 -13.93 -7.25 -44.74
N GLU A 419 -14.38 -6.00 -44.80
CA GLU A 419 -14.90 -5.30 -43.60
C GLU A 419 -16.23 -4.60 -43.96
N ARG A 420 -17.15 -4.58 -42.99
CA ARG A 420 -18.40 -3.84 -43.11
C ARG A 420 -18.87 -3.32 -41.76
N SER A 421 -19.38 -2.11 -41.78
CA SER A 421 -20.07 -1.49 -40.63
C SER A 421 -21.53 -1.26 -41.01
N VAL A 422 -22.43 -1.67 -40.12
CA VAL A 422 -23.89 -1.50 -40.27
C VAL A 422 -24.52 -1.07 -38.95
N THR A 423 -25.64 -0.36 -39.01
CA THR A 423 -26.54 -0.18 -37.87
C THR A 423 -27.54 -1.33 -37.80
N LEU A 424 -27.99 -1.68 -36.58
CA LEU A 424 -28.86 -2.87 -36.41
C LEU A 424 -30.24 -2.70 -37.11
N ASP A 425 -30.68 -1.46 -37.29
CA ASP A 425 -31.92 -1.14 -38.04
C ASP A 425 -31.80 -1.35 -39.55
N GLU A 426 -30.59 -1.33 -40.10
CA GLU A 426 -30.32 -1.66 -41.52
C GLU A 426 -30.40 -3.16 -41.83
N LEU A 427 -30.44 -4.01 -40.77
CA LEU A 427 -30.47 -5.45 -40.90
C LEU A 427 -31.92 -6.00 -40.89
N PRO A 428 -32.16 -7.18 -41.51
CA PRO A 428 -33.45 -7.87 -41.35
C PRO A 428 -33.75 -8.16 -39.89
N ALA A 429 -35.00 -8.11 -39.48
CA ALA A 429 -35.45 -8.32 -38.11
C ALA A 429 -34.88 -9.59 -37.46
N LYS A 430 -34.67 -10.67 -38.24
CA LYS A 430 -34.05 -11.92 -37.79
C LYS A 430 -32.57 -11.70 -37.37
N ASP A 431 -31.80 -10.97 -38.19
CA ASP A 431 -30.37 -10.72 -37.94
C ASP A 431 -30.21 -9.67 -36.90
N THR A 432 -31.05 -8.62 -36.83
CA THR A 432 -31.11 -7.65 -35.74
C THR A 432 -31.28 -8.33 -34.38
N LYS A 433 -32.25 -9.28 -34.28
CA LYS A 433 -32.47 -10.03 -33.03
C LYS A 433 -31.30 -10.94 -32.69
N ALA A 434 -30.64 -11.54 -33.68
CA ALA A 434 -29.46 -12.37 -33.46
C ALA A 434 -28.27 -11.53 -32.97
N TRP A 435 -28.04 -10.35 -33.54
CA TRP A 435 -27.03 -9.39 -33.09
C TRP A 435 -27.30 -8.87 -31.67
N GLN A 436 -28.57 -8.55 -31.36
CA GLN A 436 -28.95 -8.13 -30.00
C GLN A 436 -28.67 -9.24 -28.98
N GLY A 437 -28.94 -10.50 -29.31
CA GLY A 437 -28.58 -11.63 -28.45
C GLY A 437 -27.07 -11.79 -28.26
N LEU A 438 -26.30 -11.67 -29.34
CA LEU A 438 -24.84 -11.79 -29.30
C LEU A 438 -24.17 -10.65 -28.49
N LEU A 439 -24.64 -9.43 -28.67
CA LEU A 439 -24.13 -8.25 -27.95
C LEU A 439 -24.59 -8.18 -26.48
N ALA A 440 -25.62 -8.95 -26.10
CA ALA A 440 -26.05 -9.08 -24.70
C ALA A 440 -25.06 -9.89 -23.85
N GLU A 441 -24.21 -10.70 -24.48
CA GLU A 441 -23.23 -11.58 -23.80
C GLU A 441 -21.76 -11.28 -24.19
N PRO A 442 -21.22 -10.08 -23.90
CA PRO A 442 -19.86 -9.71 -24.30
C PRO A 442 -18.78 -10.62 -23.74
N LYS A 443 -19.03 -11.24 -22.58
CA LYS A 443 -18.08 -12.18 -21.95
C LYS A 443 -17.92 -13.45 -22.77
N SER A 444 -18.99 -13.95 -23.36
CA SER A 444 -18.96 -15.14 -24.24
C SER A 444 -18.14 -14.87 -25.50
N LEU A 445 -18.32 -13.72 -26.14
CA LEU A 445 -17.49 -13.30 -27.28
C LEU A 445 -15.99 -13.17 -26.92
N LYS A 446 -15.68 -12.60 -25.78
CA LYS A 446 -14.29 -12.50 -25.30
C LYS A 446 -13.67 -13.86 -24.98
N ALA A 447 -14.46 -14.82 -24.52
CA ALA A 447 -13.98 -16.17 -24.26
C ALA A 447 -13.65 -16.90 -25.57
N LEU A 448 -14.47 -16.72 -26.64
CA LEU A 448 -14.18 -17.27 -27.96
C LEU A 448 -12.90 -16.68 -28.59
N ALA A 449 -12.58 -15.43 -28.29
CA ALA A 449 -11.39 -14.77 -28.80
C ALA A 449 -10.08 -15.23 -28.11
N GLN A 450 -10.16 -16.03 -27.04
CA GLN A 450 -8.99 -16.59 -26.34
C GLN A 450 -8.51 -17.93 -26.92
N ALA A 451 -9.22 -18.49 -27.92
CA ALA A 451 -8.80 -19.71 -28.59
C ALA A 451 -7.56 -19.43 -29.47
N ASP A 452 -6.60 -20.35 -29.48
CA ASP A 452 -5.39 -20.23 -30.29
C ASP A 452 -5.70 -20.09 -31.78
N PRO A 453 -5.12 -19.08 -32.47
CA PRO A 453 -5.32 -18.92 -33.90
C PRO A 453 -4.71 -20.10 -34.65
N GLN A 454 -5.49 -20.72 -35.57
CA GLN A 454 -4.93 -21.74 -36.42
C GLN A 454 -4.30 -21.11 -37.69
N PRO A 455 -3.10 -21.54 -38.09
CA PRO A 455 -2.54 -21.16 -39.38
C PRO A 455 -3.55 -21.51 -40.51
N ASP A 456 -3.72 -20.64 -41.50
CA ASP A 456 -4.61 -20.79 -42.65
C ASP A 456 -6.12 -20.66 -42.41
N ALA A 457 -6.59 -20.43 -41.17
CA ALA A 457 -8.01 -20.16 -40.89
C ALA A 457 -8.32 -18.66 -41.03
N PHE A 458 -9.61 -18.37 -41.40
CA PHE A 458 -10.08 -17.00 -41.35
C PHE A 458 -10.20 -16.51 -39.87
N SER A 459 -9.98 -15.22 -39.66
CA SER A 459 -10.25 -14.53 -38.40
C SER A 459 -11.36 -13.50 -38.60
N TYR A 460 -12.35 -13.50 -37.71
CA TYR A 460 -13.48 -12.57 -37.73
C TYR A 460 -13.32 -11.54 -36.62
N GLY A 461 -13.25 -10.26 -37.01
CA GLY A 461 -13.28 -9.13 -36.05
C GLY A 461 -14.73 -8.69 -35.81
N ILE A 462 -15.05 -8.38 -34.56
CA ILE A 462 -16.35 -7.81 -34.17
C ILE A 462 -16.05 -6.59 -33.31
N ALA A 463 -16.49 -5.41 -33.76
CA ALA A 463 -16.37 -4.19 -32.98
C ALA A 463 -17.73 -3.52 -32.78
N CYS A 464 -18.00 -3.03 -31.56
CA CYS A 464 -19.17 -2.27 -31.16
C CYS A 464 -18.83 -1.28 -30.06
N ALA A 465 -19.33 -0.05 -30.15
CA ALA A 465 -19.04 0.97 -29.15
C ALA A 465 -19.90 0.84 -27.88
N ALA A 466 -21.13 0.36 -28.01
CA ALA A 466 -22.06 0.18 -26.88
C ALA A 466 -22.97 -1.04 -27.11
N PRO A 467 -22.71 -2.20 -26.44
CA PRO A 467 -21.66 -2.45 -25.45
C PRO A 467 -20.25 -2.42 -26.09
N ARG A 468 -19.23 -2.02 -25.31
CA ARG A 468 -17.85 -1.96 -25.82
C ARG A 468 -17.29 -3.36 -26.08
N ILE A 469 -17.26 -3.74 -27.34
CA ILE A 469 -16.73 -5.00 -27.86
C ILE A 469 -15.70 -4.66 -28.93
N ASP A 470 -14.56 -5.32 -28.88
CA ASP A 470 -13.52 -5.30 -29.88
C ASP A 470 -12.75 -6.62 -29.71
N VAL A 471 -13.08 -7.58 -30.57
CA VAL A 471 -12.56 -8.95 -30.48
C VAL A 471 -12.26 -9.50 -31.88
N SER A 472 -11.20 -10.32 -31.96
CA SER A 472 -10.88 -11.11 -33.15
C SER A 472 -10.97 -12.58 -32.75
N ILE A 473 -11.75 -13.37 -33.51
CA ILE A 473 -12.07 -14.77 -33.21
C ILE A 473 -11.67 -15.61 -34.42
N SER A 474 -10.89 -16.65 -34.19
CA SER A 474 -10.53 -17.60 -35.26
C SER A 474 -11.77 -18.40 -35.72
N GLU A 475 -11.93 -18.64 -37.01
CA GLU A 475 -13.09 -19.33 -37.62
C GLU A 475 -13.44 -20.67 -36.94
N PRO A 476 -12.48 -21.54 -36.59
CA PRO A 476 -12.79 -22.80 -35.90
C PRO A 476 -13.36 -22.64 -34.49
N ALA A 477 -13.13 -21.49 -33.84
CA ALA A 477 -13.69 -21.20 -32.53
C ALA A 477 -15.10 -20.61 -32.56
N LEU A 478 -15.59 -20.22 -33.75
CA LEU A 478 -16.91 -19.62 -33.90
C LEU A 478 -18.00 -20.71 -33.97
N PRO A 479 -19.05 -20.62 -33.13
CA PRO A 479 -20.25 -21.42 -33.33
C PRO A 479 -20.84 -21.15 -34.70
N GLU A 480 -21.35 -22.19 -35.35
CA GLU A 480 -21.86 -22.13 -36.75
C GLU A 480 -22.92 -21.02 -36.96
N HIS A 481 -23.83 -20.84 -36.01
CA HIS A 481 -24.86 -19.80 -36.09
C HIS A 481 -24.32 -18.38 -35.99
N VAL A 482 -23.19 -18.17 -35.22
CA VAL A 482 -22.50 -16.89 -35.14
C VAL A 482 -21.76 -16.63 -36.43
N ARG A 483 -20.97 -17.59 -36.92
CA ARG A 483 -20.27 -17.48 -38.21
C ARG A 483 -21.24 -17.11 -39.32
N ALA A 484 -22.36 -17.82 -39.46
CA ALA A 484 -23.37 -17.52 -40.45
C ALA A 484 -23.98 -16.11 -40.34
N LEU A 485 -24.12 -15.58 -39.12
CA LEU A 485 -24.55 -14.18 -38.89
C LEU A 485 -23.51 -13.18 -39.38
N LEU A 486 -22.22 -13.41 -39.06
CA LEU A 486 -21.11 -12.54 -39.48
C LEU A 486 -20.96 -12.51 -41.00
N GLU A 487 -21.05 -13.68 -41.66
CA GLU A 487 -21.01 -13.79 -43.14
C GLU A 487 -22.16 -13.04 -43.79
N ARG A 488 -23.42 -13.25 -43.34
CA ARG A 488 -24.56 -12.50 -43.86
C ARG A 488 -24.45 -11.01 -43.67
N THR A 489 -23.79 -10.57 -42.59
CA THR A 489 -23.54 -9.15 -42.36
C THR A 489 -22.47 -8.60 -43.28
N LEU A 490 -21.41 -9.36 -43.59
CA LEU A 490 -20.33 -8.98 -44.49
C LEU A 490 -20.77 -9.00 -45.99
N ASP A 491 -21.74 -9.86 -46.39
CA ASP A 491 -22.15 -10.05 -47.79
C ASP A 491 -23.24 -9.06 -48.24
N ARG A 492 -23.76 -8.27 -47.34
CA ARG A 492 -24.72 -7.20 -47.64
C ARG A 492 -24.00 -5.95 -48.07
#